data_99570329322167c5d9e3bcf19be5bb5c
#
_entry.id   99570329322167c5d9e3bcf19be5bb5c
#
_cell.length_a   1.000
_cell.length_b   1.000
_cell.length_c   1.000
_cell.angle_alpha   90.00
_cell.angle_beta   90.00
_cell.angle_gamma   90.00
#
_symmetry.space_group_name_H-M   'P 1'
#
loop_
_entity.id
_entity.type
_entity.pdbx_description
1 polymer ?
#
loop_
_entity_poly.entity_id
_entity_poly.type
_entity_poly.pdbx_seq_one_letter_code
_entity_poly.pdbx_strand_id
1 'polypeptide(L)'
;MQVIQHGACLGLGLASLGTADEEVFEDIKNVLYTDSAVAGEAAGIGMGLLMVGTASEKAAEMLAYAHDTQHEKIIRGLALGIALTVYGREEEADTLIEQMTRDQDPILRYGGMYALALAYRGTANNKAIHQLLHFAVSDVSDDVRRTAVMGLGFVLYNEPEQTPRIVSLLSESYNPHVRYGAALAVGISCAGTGLSDAISLLEPLTSDVVDFVRQGALIAMAMVMIQTNESFDSRVGTFRRQLEKIILDKHEDTMSKMGAILASGILDAGGRNVTIKLLSRNKHDKLTAVIGLAVFTQFWYWYPLLYFISLAFSPTAIIGLNSNLEVPKFEFLSHAKPSLFEYPKPTTQQTTTSAVKLPTAILSTYAKAKSRAKKDAESKAANQEKTAEAESKANQEKSTAESKPSQEKSTAPMNMVDGAAEKKAPEPEPAFQILANPARVVPAQEKFIKFIEGSRYVPVRPAPCGFILLRDTQPSEAEELVLTDAPATVATGAGNSAAAAAAGQGSAAMAVDDEPQPPQPFEYSA
;
A
#
# COMPACT_ATOMS: atom_id res chain seq x y z
N MET A 1 20.13 -18.26 8.14
CA MET A 1 19.13 -19.29 8.41
C MET A 1 17.84 -18.70 9.00
N GLN A 2 17.88 -17.91 10.06
CA GLN A 2 16.67 -17.34 10.71
C GLN A 2 15.71 -16.57 9.80
N VAL A 3 16.23 -15.75 8.86
CA VAL A 3 15.41 -14.99 7.90
C VAL A 3 14.70 -15.91 6.90
N ILE A 4 15.35 -17.02 6.51
CA ILE A 4 14.72 -18.03 5.64
C ILE A 4 13.60 -18.74 6.39
N GLN A 5 13.83 -19.12 7.65
CA GLN A 5 12.82 -19.72 8.53
C GLN A 5 11.63 -18.76 8.74
N HIS A 6 11.89 -17.46 8.94
CA HIS A 6 10.86 -16.44 9.03
C HIS A 6 9.95 -16.46 7.79
N GLY A 7 10.54 -16.37 6.59
CA GLY A 7 9.77 -16.42 5.34
C GLY A 7 9.04 -17.74 5.13
N ALA A 8 9.66 -18.88 5.49
CA ALA A 8 9.07 -20.21 5.37
C ALA A 8 7.84 -20.37 6.30
N CYS A 9 7.92 -19.95 7.57
CA CYS A 9 6.79 -20.01 8.50
C CYS A 9 5.60 -19.17 8.04
N LEU A 10 5.83 -17.93 7.55
CA LEU A 10 4.78 -17.11 7.00
C LEU A 10 4.19 -17.72 5.71
N GLY A 11 5.06 -18.25 4.84
CA GLY A 11 4.65 -18.91 3.60
C GLY A 11 3.81 -20.15 3.83
N LEU A 12 4.22 -21.02 4.75
CA LEU A 12 3.47 -22.21 5.15
C LEU A 12 2.12 -21.84 5.78
N GLY A 13 2.12 -20.91 6.75
CA GLY A 13 0.88 -20.45 7.38
C GLY A 13 -0.11 -19.85 6.38
N LEU A 14 0.39 -19.11 5.36
CA LEU A 14 -0.46 -18.52 4.32
C LEU A 14 -0.94 -19.58 3.32
N ALA A 15 -0.09 -20.53 2.91
CA ALA A 15 -0.46 -21.60 1.98
C ALA A 15 -1.50 -22.54 2.59
N SER A 16 -1.43 -22.77 3.91
CA SER A 16 -2.35 -23.61 4.66
C SER A 16 -3.39 -22.82 5.45
N LEU A 17 -3.74 -21.61 4.99
CA LEU A 17 -4.63 -20.69 5.71
C LEU A 17 -5.95 -21.36 6.10
N GLY A 18 -6.22 -21.47 7.40
CA GLY A 18 -7.46 -22.01 7.95
C GLY A 18 -7.69 -23.51 7.73
N THR A 19 -6.68 -24.28 7.31
CA THR A 19 -6.80 -25.74 7.11
C THR A 19 -6.75 -26.52 8.42
N ALA A 20 -6.16 -25.95 9.48
CA ALA A 20 -5.91 -26.61 10.75
C ALA A 20 -5.09 -27.92 10.62
N ASP A 21 -4.19 -27.99 9.65
CA ASP A 21 -3.34 -29.15 9.39
C ASP A 21 -2.35 -29.36 10.55
N GLU A 22 -2.41 -30.54 11.20
CA GLU A 22 -1.61 -30.85 12.36
C GLU A 22 -0.12 -31.05 12.04
N GLU A 23 0.22 -31.58 10.86
CA GLU A 23 1.62 -31.77 10.44
C GLU A 23 2.29 -30.41 10.24
N VAL A 24 1.63 -29.52 9.49
CA VAL A 24 2.10 -28.16 9.25
C VAL A 24 2.21 -27.38 10.57
N PHE A 25 1.26 -27.59 11.49
CA PHE A 25 1.32 -26.96 12.80
C PHE A 25 2.56 -27.38 13.59
N GLU A 26 2.86 -28.67 13.66
CA GLU A 26 4.03 -29.18 14.38
C GLU A 26 5.35 -28.74 13.70
N ASP A 27 5.39 -28.65 12.38
CA ASP A 27 6.57 -28.14 11.66
C ASP A 27 6.87 -26.69 12.00
N ILE A 28 5.85 -25.83 12.02
CA ILE A 28 6.03 -24.41 12.40
C ILE A 28 6.38 -24.30 13.89
N LYS A 29 5.77 -25.09 14.74
CA LYS A 29 6.03 -25.16 16.18
C LYS A 29 7.47 -25.58 16.49
N ASN A 30 8.03 -26.52 15.73
CA ASN A 30 9.44 -26.89 15.86
C ASN A 30 10.37 -25.69 15.59
N VAL A 31 10.02 -24.80 14.65
CA VAL A 31 10.77 -23.57 14.43
C VAL A 31 10.58 -22.60 15.60
N LEU A 32 9.36 -22.46 16.15
CA LEU A 32 9.09 -21.65 17.34
C LEU A 32 10.00 -22.05 18.52
N TYR A 33 10.13 -23.35 18.77
CA TYR A 33 10.93 -23.91 19.89
C TYR A 33 12.44 -23.76 19.68
N THR A 34 12.92 -23.27 18.54
CA THR A 34 14.33 -22.85 18.40
C THR A 34 14.64 -21.57 19.17
N ASP A 35 13.63 -20.92 19.74
CA ASP A 35 13.69 -19.67 20.51
C ASP A 35 14.46 -18.54 19.81
N SER A 36 14.35 -18.52 18.49
CA SER A 36 14.91 -17.44 17.67
C SER A 36 13.91 -16.28 17.58
N ALA A 37 14.26 -15.11 18.09
CA ALA A 37 13.39 -13.93 18.09
C ALA A 37 12.81 -13.57 16.71
N VAL A 38 13.58 -13.79 15.62
CA VAL A 38 13.15 -13.49 14.26
C VAL A 38 12.26 -14.59 13.69
N ALA A 39 12.68 -15.85 13.80
CA ALA A 39 11.94 -16.98 13.27
C ALA A 39 10.67 -17.26 14.09
N GLY A 40 10.75 -17.12 15.42
CA GLY A 40 9.64 -17.36 16.32
C GLY A 40 8.50 -16.36 16.19
N GLU A 41 8.78 -15.07 15.86
CA GLU A 41 7.73 -14.09 15.52
C GLU A 41 6.88 -14.59 14.33
N ALA A 42 7.55 -14.99 13.27
CA ALA A 42 6.88 -15.50 12.08
C ALA A 42 6.20 -16.85 12.32
N ALA A 43 6.78 -17.71 13.18
CA ALA A 43 6.17 -18.97 13.57
C ALA A 43 4.85 -18.74 14.33
N GLY A 44 4.82 -17.80 15.28
CA GLY A 44 3.60 -17.43 16.00
C GLY A 44 2.49 -16.94 15.07
N ILE A 45 2.82 -16.05 14.12
CA ILE A 45 1.87 -15.58 13.10
C ILE A 45 1.44 -16.73 12.18
N GLY A 46 2.38 -17.57 11.72
CA GLY A 46 2.12 -18.70 10.84
C GLY A 46 1.17 -19.73 11.46
N MET A 47 1.38 -20.09 12.72
CA MET A 47 0.47 -20.95 13.49
C MET A 47 -0.94 -20.35 13.57
N GLY A 48 -1.03 -19.03 13.81
CA GLY A 48 -2.30 -18.31 13.82
C GLY A 48 -3.00 -18.30 12.46
N LEU A 49 -2.26 -18.11 11.35
CA LEU A 49 -2.80 -18.17 9.99
C LEU A 49 -3.36 -19.57 9.67
N LEU A 50 -2.63 -20.63 10.05
CA LEU A 50 -3.06 -22.01 9.87
C LEU A 50 -4.35 -22.32 10.64
N MET A 51 -4.46 -21.81 11.87
CA MET A 51 -5.55 -22.10 12.80
C MET A 51 -6.68 -21.05 12.79
N VAL A 52 -6.75 -20.21 11.76
CA VAL A 52 -7.73 -19.12 11.68
C VAL A 52 -9.16 -19.59 11.88
N GLY A 53 -9.85 -18.98 12.83
CA GLY A 53 -11.27 -19.20 13.09
C GLY A 53 -11.62 -20.60 13.60
N THR A 54 -10.65 -21.41 14.04
CA THR A 54 -10.91 -22.77 14.55
C THR A 54 -11.39 -22.78 15.99
N ALA A 55 -11.07 -21.73 16.77
CA ALA A 55 -11.23 -21.70 18.23
C ALA A 55 -10.59 -22.91 18.93
N SER A 56 -9.48 -23.41 18.35
CA SER A 56 -8.80 -24.62 18.80
C SER A 56 -8.11 -24.43 20.15
N GLU A 57 -8.00 -25.54 20.92
CA GLU A 57 -7.20 -25.61 22.14
C GLU A 57 -5.71 -25.29 21.92
N LYS A 58 -5.22 -25.31 20.67
CA LYS A 58 -3.87 -24.86 20.29
C LYS A 58 -3.60 -23.41 20.71
N ALA A 59 -4.63 -22.58 20.81
CA ALA A 59 -4.49 -21.21 21.34
C ALA A 59 -3.96 -21.20 22.78
N ALA A 60 -4.39 -22.14 23.62
CA ALA A 60 -3.89 -22.27 24.98
C ALA A 60 -2.42 -22.72 25.01
N GLU A 61 -1.99 -23.62 24.12
CA GLU A 61 -0.60 -24.02 23.96
C GLU A 61 0.29 -22.83 23.53
N MET A 62 -0.17 -22.06 22.56
CA MET A 62 0.51 -20.85 22.11
C MET A 62 0.63 -19.81 23.23
N LEU A 63 -0.42 -19.63 24.03
CA LEU A 63 -0.44 -18.71 25.15
C LEU A 63 0.51 -19.15 26.27
N ALA A 64 0.56 -20.46 26.58
CA ALA A 64 1.49 -21.00 27.55
C ALA A 64 2.95 -20.74 27.17
N TYR A 65 3.28 -20.93 25.86
CA TYR A 65 4.63 -20.63 25.36
C TYR A 65 4.94 -19.12 25.38
N ALA A 66 3.94 -18.28 25.15
CA ALA A 66 4.10 -16.83 25.22
C ALA A 66 4.48 -16.34 26.62
N HIS A 67 4.02 -17.04 27.68
CA HIS A 67 4.44 -16.76 29.08
C HIS A 67 5.82 -17.33 29.43
N ASP A 68 6.30 -18.34 28.70
CA ASP A 68 7.57 -19.02 28.98
C ASP A 68 8.77 -18.33 28.30
N THR A 69 8.58 -17.82 27.10
CA THR A 69 9.65 -17.15 26.35
C THR A 69 9.98 -15.75 26.86
N GLN A 70 11.27 -15.37 26.77
CA GLN A 70 11.76 -14.04 27.15
C GLN A 70 11.82 -13.06 25.95
N HIS A 71 11.47 -13.51 24.74
CA HIS A 71 11.59 -12.73 23.52
C HIS A 71 10.29 -11.99 23.18
N GLU A 72 10.25 -10.69 23.40
CA GLU A 72 9.09 -9.83 23.08
C GLU A 72 8.57 -10.01 21.65
N LYS A 73 9.46 -10.25 20.67
CA LYS A 73 9.05 -10.47 19.28
C LYS A 73 8.25 -11.75 19.12
N ILE A 74 8.66 -12.83 19.80
CA ILE A 74 7.93 -14.10 19.80
C ILE A 74 6.57 -13.91 20.46
N ILE A 75 6.52 -13.27 21.63
CA ILE A 75 5.27 -12.96 22.33
C ILE A 75 4.33 -12.17 21.40
N ARG A 76 4.87 -11.19 20.66
CA ARG A 76 4.09 -10.36 19.74
C ARG A 76 3.52 -11.14 18.56
N GLY A 77 4.32 -12.01 17.96
CA GLY A 77 3.87 -12.92 16.90
C GLY A 77 2.79 -13.89 17.39
N LEU A 78 3.00 -14.49 18.57
CA LEU A 78 2.02 -15.37 19.22
C LEU A 78 0.74 -14.63 19.59
N ALA A 79 0.84 -13.42 20.13
CA ALA A 79 -0.32 -12.61 20.52
C ALA A 79 -1.26 -12.35 19.32
N LEU A 80 -0.71 -12.01 18.15
CA LEU A 80 -1.50 -11.90 16.91
C LEU A 80 -1.98 -13.29 16.43
N GLY A 81 -1.12 -14.31 16.49
CA GLY A 81 -1.48 -15.67 16.09
C GLY A 81 -2.65 -16.22 16.89
N ILE A 82 -2.65 -16.05 18.21
CA ILE A 82 -3.76 -16.43 19.10
C ILE A 82 -5.03 -15.66 18.72
N ALA A 83 -4.93 -14.37 18.46
CA ALA A 83 -6.07 -13.56 18.03
C ALA A 83 -6.70 -14.07 16.73
N LEU A 84 -5.90 -14.59 15.79
CA LEU A 84 -6.40 -15.16 14.55
C LEU A 84 -7.21 -16.44 14.76
N THR A 85 -6.91 -17.25 15.79
CA THR A 85 -7.64 -18.50 16.06
C THR A 85 -9.11 -18.29 16.38
N VAL A 86 -9.45 -17.13 16.95
CA VAL A 86 -10.83 -16.77 17.32
C VAL A 86 -11.53 -15.90 16.29
N TYR A 87 -10.99 -15.78 15.08
CA TYR A 87 -11.60 -15.02 13.99
C TYR A 87 -13.07 -15.42 13.78
N GLY A 88 -13.98 -14.44 13.96
CA GLY A 88 -15.40 -14.63 13.72
C GLY A 88 -16.16 -15.52 14.70
N ARG A 89 -15.60 -15.79 15.87
CA ARG A 89 -16.22 -16.66 16.89
C ARG A 89 -17.12 -15.91 17.89
N GLU A 90 -17.08 -14.59 17.83
CA GLU A 90 -17.95 -13.73 18.65
C GLU A 90 -17.93 -14.14 20.15
N GLU A 91 -19.07 -14.52 20.72
CA GLU A 91 -19.20 -14.87 22.14
C GLU A 91 -18.41 -16.13 22.55
N GLU A 92 -18.15 -17.07 21.62
CA GLU A 92 -17.31 -18.25 21.89
C GLU A 92 -15.87 -17.85 22.25
N ALA A 93 -15.43 -16.68 21.77
CA ALA A 93 -14.10 -16.14 22.04
C ALA A 93 -13.98 -15.40 23.38
N ASP A 94 -15.10 -15.05 24.03
CA ASP A 94 -15.11 -14.16 25.20
C ASP A 94 -14.18 -14.61 26.32
N THR A 95 -14.07 -15.92 26.58
CA THR A 95 -13.19 -16.46 27.63
C THR A 95 -11.71 -16.19 27.31
N LEU A 96 -11.27 -16.43 26.07
CA LEU A 96 -9.90 -16.18 25.65
C LEU A 96 -9.60 -14.68 25.60
N ILE A 97 -10.55 -13.88 25.12
CA ILE A 97 -10.47 -12.42 25.12
C ILE A 97 -10.28 -11.90 26.54
N GLU A 98 -11.09 -12.38 27.50
CA GLU A 98 -10.98 -11.97 28.90
C GLU A 98 -9.62 -12.37 29.51
N GLN A 99 -9.13 -13.55 29.20
CA GLN A 99 -7.81 -14.02 29.65
C GLN A 99 -6.70 -13.11 29.11
N MET A 100 -6.66 -12.84 27.80
CA MET A 100 -5.62 -12.01 27.20
C MET A 100 -5.71 -10.54 27.64
N THR A 101 -6.92 -9.97 27.74
CA THR A 101 -7.09 -8.56 28.09
C THR A 101 -6.79 -8.24 29.56
N ARG A 102 -6.80 -9.25 30.44
CA ARG A 102 -6.43 -9.12 31.86
C ARG A 102 -4.98 -9.53 32.15
N ASP A 103 -4.23 -9.91 31.12
CA ASP A 103 -2.85 -10.34 31.29
C ASP A 103 -1.95 -9.21 31.84
N GLN A 104 -0.93 -9.59 32.60
CA GLN A 104 0.05 -8.65 33.13
C GLN A 104 0.95 -8.10 32.01
N ASP A 105 1.27 -8.93 31.01
CA ASP A 105 2.08 -8.53 29.87
C ASP A 105 1.27 -7.63 28.91
N PRO A 106 1.72 -6.39 28.68
CA PRO A 106 1.05 -5.49 27.75
C PRO A 106 1.03 -6.03 26.30
N ILE A 107 1.97 -6.91 25.91
CA ILE A 107 1.99 -7.50 24.56
C ILE A 107 0.84 -8.51 24.41
N LEU A 108 0.55 -9.27 25.44
CA LEU A 108 -0.61 -10.18 25.43
C LEU A 108 -1.93 -9.40 25.48
N ARG A 109 -2.01 -8.30 26.24
CA ARG A 109 -3.18 -7.41 26.19
C ARG A 109 -3.37 -6.77 24.82
N TYR A 110 -2.28 -6.37 24.15
CA TYR A 110 -2.28 -5.94 22.76
C TYR A 110 -2.89 -7.01 21.84
N GLY A 111 -2.49 -8.27 21.96
CA GLY A 111 -3.10 -9.40 21.26
C GLY A 111 -4.58 -9.56 21.60
N GLY A 112 -4.97 -9.34 22.87
CA GLY A 112 -6.36 -9.34 23.30
C GLY A 112 -7.24 -8.32 22.59
N MET A 113 -6.68 -7.15 22.22
CA MET A 113 -7.40 -6.17 21.40
C MET A 113 -7.66 -6.68 19.97
N TYR A 114 -6.67 -7.37 19.36
CA TYR A 114 -6.90 -8.03 18.07
C TYR A 114 -7.89 -9.18 18.18
N ALA A 115 -7.80 -9.99 19.25
CA ALA A 115 -8.74 -11.09 19.49
C ALA A 115 -10.18 -10.57 19.57
N LEU A 116 -10.42 -9.50 20.34
CA LEU A 116 -11.73 -8.85 20.44
C LEU A 116 -12.17 -8.29 19.08
N ALA A 117 -11.31 -7.58 18.38
CA ALA A 117 -11.63 -6.96 17.09
C ALA A 117 -11.93 -7.99 16.00
N LEU A 118 -11.15 -9.09 15.92
CA LEU A 118 -11.30 -10.13 14.91
C LEU A 118 -12.42 -11.13 15.24
N ALA A 119 -12.69 -11.40 16.51
CA ALA A 119 -13.82 -12.22 16.92
C ALA A 119 -15.15 -11.55 16.51
N TYR A 120 -15.26 -10.24 16.73
CA TYR A 120 -16.46 -9.45 16.42
C TYR A 120 -16.35 -8.64 15.13
N ARG A 121 -15.52 -9.09 14.17
CA ARG A 121 -15.29 -8.40 12.89
C ARG A 121 -16.59 -8.12 12.14
N GLY A 122 -16.74 -6.90 11.64
CA GLY A 122 -17.87 -6.49 10.80
C GLY A 122 -19.26 -6.58 11.44
N THR A 123 -19.35 -6.91 12.73
CA THR A 123 -20.66 -7.07 13.42
C THR A 123 -21.24 -5.75 13.92
N ALA A 124 -20.43 -4.70 14.04
CA ALA A 124 -20.78 -3.45 14.71
C ALA A 124 -21.36 -3.68 16.13
N ASN A 125 -20.88 -4.74 16.83
CA ASN A 125 -21.40 -5.12 18.15
C ASN A 125 -21.06 -4.06 19.19
N ASN A 126 -22.07 -3.49 19.83
CA ASN A 126 -21.90 -2.42 20.82
C ASN A 126 -21.05 -2.84 22.02
N LYS A 127 -21.15 -4.10 22.50
CA LYS A 127 -20.33 -4.62 23.60
C LYS A 127 -18.85 -4.57 23.25
N ALA A 128 -18.50 -5.06 22.06
CA ALA A 128 -17.11 -5.03 21.56
C ALA A 128 -16.61 -3.60 21.36
N ILE A 129 -17.43 -2.72 20.79
CA ILE A 129 -17.09 -1.30 20.62
C ILE A 129 -16.82 -0.64 21.97
N HIS A 130 -17.70 -0.83 22.96
CA HIS A 130 -17.52 -0.26 24.29
C HIS A 130 -16.27 -0.78 24.99
N GLN A 131 -15.97 -2.07 24.87
CA GLN A 131 -14.74 -2.65 25.43
C GLN A 131 -13.49 -2.06 24.77
N LEU A 132 -13.44 -1.96 23.44
CA LEU A 132 -12.31 -1.34 22.73
C LEU A 132 -12.14 0.13 23.12
N LEU A 133 -13.22 0.92 23.19
CA LEU A 133 -13.18 2.31 23.64
C LEU A 133 -12.69 2.43 25.09
N HIS A 134 -13.08 1.50 25.97
CA HIS A 134 -12.62 1.47 27.33
C HIS A 134 -11.09 1.26 27.40
N PHE A 135 -10.54 0.27 26.69
CA PHE A 135 -9.10 0.03 26.65
C PHE A 135 -8.32 1.17 25.99
N ALA A 136 -8.90 1.82 24.99
CA ALA A 136 -8.30 2.97 24.32
C ALA A 136 -7.96 4.13 25.26
N VAL A 137 -8.70 4.29 26.34
CA VAL A 137 -8.52 5.38 27.31
C VAL A 137 -7.96 4.93 28.65
N SER A 138 -8.17 3.67 29.06
CA SER A 138 -7.85 3.19 30.41
C SER A 138 -6.54 2.42 30.52
N ASP A 139 -6.07 1.75 29.46
CA ASP A 139 -4.84 0.96 29.54
C ASP A 139 -3.61 1.85 29.71
N VAL A 140 -2.62 1.35 30.46
CA VAL A 140 -1.36 2.06 30.69
C VAL A 140 -0.44 2.01 29.46
N SER A 141 -0.52 0.91 28.68
CA SER A 141 0.32 0.70 27.50
C SER A 141 -0.22 1.45 26.27
N ASP A 142 0.63 2.22 25.63
CA ASP A 142 0.29 2.90 24.39
C ASP A 142 0.05 1.95 23.21
N ASP A 143 0.72 0.78 23.20
CA ASP A 143 0.49 -0.28 22.22
C ASP A 143 -0.95 -0.82 22.32
N VAL A 144 -1.43 -1.04 23.53
CA VAL A 144 -2.81 -1.51 23.79
C VAL A 144 -3.82 -0.44 23.38
N ARG A 145 -3.60 0.83 23.80
CA ARG A 145 -4.48 1.95 23.43
C ARG A 145 -4.58 2.10 21.92
N ARG A 146 -3.43 2.12 21.23
CA ARG A 146 -3.37 2.24 19.77
C ARG A 146 -4.16 1.12 19.09
N THR A 147 -3.94 -0.11 19.51
CA THR A 147 -4.56 -1.29 18.91
C THR A 147 -6.05 -1.38 19.23
N ALA A 148 -6.47 -0.98 20.43
CA ALA A 148 -7.88 -0.90 20.78
C ALA A 148 -8.63 0.05 19.85
N VAL A 149 -8.09 1.24 19.59
CA VAL A 149 -8.70 2.20 18.66
C VAL A 149 -8.71 1.65 17.23
N MET A 150 -7.57 1.10 16.77
CA MET A 150 -7.47 0.50 15.43
C MET A 150 -8.44 -0.68 15.27
N GLY A 151 -8.65 -1.46 16.31
CA GLY A 151 -9.60 -2.59 16.36
C GLY A 151 -11.03 -2.20 16.02
N LEU A 152 -11.45 -0.95 16.32
CA LEU A 152 -12.74 -0.42 15.91
C LEU A 152 -12.95 -0.49 14.39
N GLY A 153 -11.88 -0.32 13.61
CA GLY A 153 -11.93 -0.45 12.15
C GLY A 153 -12.32 -1.85 11.70
N PHE A 154 -11.85 -2.90 12.39
CA PHE A 154 -12.23 -4.28 12.10
C PHE A 154 -13.64 -4.64 12.57
N VAL A 155 -14.13 -4.04 13.63
CA VAL A 155 -15.52 -4.27 14.09
C VAL A 155 -16.54 -3.57 13.20
N LEU A 156 -16.18 -2.40 12.61
CA LEU A 156 -17.11 -1.47 11.96
C LEU A 156 -17.07 -1.48 10.43
N TYR A 157 -16.23 -2.28 9.75
CA TYR A 157 -16.09 -2.17 8.29
C TYR A 157 -17.37 -2.50 7.50
N ASN A 158 -18.36 -3.16 8.11
CA ASN A 158 -19.66 -3.38 7.49
C ASN A 158 -20.55 -2.12 7.51
N GLU A 159 -20.25 -1.18 8.40
CA GLU A 159 -20.93 0.10 8.56
C GLU A 159 -19.95 1.28 8.55
N PRO A 160 -19.26 1.51 7.43
CA PRO A 160 -18.13 2.45 7.34
C PRO A 160 -18.50 3.89 7.70
N GLU A 161 -19.78 4.28 7.54
CA GLU A 161 -20.27 5.63 7.87
C GLU A 161 -20.27 5.91 9.38
N GLN A 162 -20.31 4.87 10.22
CA GLN A 162 -20.30 5.03 11.67
C GLN A 162 -18.88 5.32 12.20
N THR A 163 -17.85 4.77 11.56
CA THR A 163 -16.47 4.84 12.08
C THR A 163 -15.97 6.27 12.28
N PRO A 164 -16.08 7.20 11.30
CA PRO A 164 -15.63 8.57 11.51
C PRO A 164 -16.31 9.26 12.71
N ARG A 165 -17.57 8.94 12.96
CA ARG A 165 -18.33 9.52 14.10
C ARG A 165 -17.85 8.97 15.44
N ILE A 166 -17.59 7.66 15.52
CA ILE A 166 -17.13 6.99 16.74
C ILE A 166 -15.71 7.43 17.10
N VAL A 167 -14.82 7.56 16.10
CA VAL A 167 -13.41 7.87 16.36
C VAL A 167 -13.08 9.37 16.30
N SER A 168 -14.05 10.25 16.04
CA SER A 168 -13.80 11.69 15.89
C SER A 168 -13.06 12.30 17.09
N LEU A 169 -13.54 12.04 18.32
CA LEU A 169 -12.89 12.53 19.53
C LEU A 169 -11.52 11.88 19.78
N LEU A 170 -11.32 10.65 19.33
CA LEU A 170 -10.04 9.94 19.45
C LEU A 170 -9.00 10.49 18.47
N SER A 171 -9.43 10.99 17.32
CA SER A 171 -8.53 11.65 16.35
C SER A 171 -7.97 12.98 16.85
N GLU A 172 -8.62 13.61 17.84
CA GLU A 172 -8.16 14.84 18.50
C GLU A 172 -7.49 14.57 19.86
N SER A 173 -7.26 13.29 20.21
CA SER A 173 -6.67 12.90 21.48
C SER A 173 -5.29 13.52 21.68
N TYR A 174 -4.99 13.88 22.91
CA TYR A 174 -3.63 14.32 23.29
C TYR A 174 -2.59 13.22 23.04
N ASN A 175 -2.95 11.93 23.20
CA ASN A 175 -2.05 10.81 22.98
C ASN A 175 -1.90 10.51 21.47
N PRO A 176 -0.69 10.63 20.91
CA PRO A 176 -0.46 10.39 19.48
C PRO A 176 -0.71 8.93 19.06
N HIS A 177 -0.54 7.95 19.95
CA HIS A 177 -0.84 6.56 19.66
C HIS A 177 -2.34 6.33 19.44
N VAL A 178 -3.19 7.04 20.17
CA VAL A 178 -4.64 7.03 19.99
C VAL A 178 -5.01 7.68 18.65
N ARG A 179 -4.40 8.82 18.30
CA ARG A 179 -4.63 9.48 16.99
C ARG A 179 -4.21 8.59 15.82
N TYR A 180 -3.07 7.91 15.94
CA TYR A 180 -2.62 6.93 14.95
C TYR A 180 -3.62 5.78 14.80
N GLY A 181 -4.09 5.22 15.92
CA GLY A 181 -5.11 4.18 15.91
C GLY A 181 -6.40 4.63 15.25
N ALA A 182 -6.84 5.87 15.52
CA ALA A 182 -8.04 6.46 14.90
C ALA A 182 -7.89 6.60 13.38
N ALA A 183 -6.72 7.05 12.91
CA ALA A 183 -6.43 7.13 11.49
C ALA A 183 -6.54 5.75 10.81
N LEU A 184 -5.89 4.72 11.36
CA LEU A 184 -5.95 3.38 10.79
C LEU A 184 -7.34 2.74 10.92
N ALA A 185 -8.09 2.98 11.99
CA ALA A 185 -9.46 2.51 12.12
C ALA A 185 -10.34 3.02 10.95
N VAL A 186 -10.24 4.31 10.62
CA VAL A 186 -10.92 4.90 9.46
C VAL A 186 -10.40 4.31 8.16
N GLY A 187 -9.08 4.15 8.02
CA GLY A 187 -8.48 3.55 6.84
C GLY A 187 -8.98 2.13 6.56
N ILE A 188 -9.09 1.29 7.60
CA ILE A 188 -9.55 -0.10 7.50
C ILE A 188 -11.05 -0.16 7.18
N SER A 189 -11.88 0.53 7.97
CA SER A 189 -13.33 0.43 7.83
C SER A 189 -13.87 1.12 6.57
N CYS A 190 -13.28 2.25 6.18
CA CYS A 190 -13.70 3.03 5.02
C CYS A 190 -12.87 2.73 3.77
N ALA A 191 -12.07 1.64 3.75
CA ALA A 191 -11.23 1.29 2.61
C ALA A 191 -12.04 1.19 1.30
N GLY A 192 -11.57 1.85 0.26
CA GLY A 192 -12.16 1.83 -1.08
C GLY A 192 -13.54 2.49 -1.20
N THR A 193 -14.00 3.22 -0.18
CA THR A 193 -15.32 3.87 -0.19
C THR A 193 -15.29 5.30 -0.76
N GLY A 194 -14.16 6.00 -0.63
CA GLY A 194 -14.08 7.43 -0.94
C GLY A 194 -15.00 8.30 -0.07
N LEU A 195 -15.36 7.86 1.15
CA LEU A 195 -16.29 8.54 2.04
C LEU A 195 -15.77 9.91 2.45
N SER A 196 -16.55 10.97 2.17
CA SER A 196 -16.17 12.36 2.43
C SER A 196 -15.87 12.65 3.90
N ASP A 197 -16.65 12.08 4.83
CA ASP A 197 -16.48 12.25 6.27
C ASP A 197 -15.15 11.62 6.75
N ALA A 198 -14.79 10.45 6.19
CA ALA A 198 -13.53 9.79 6.46
C ALA A 198 -12.33 10.62 5.97
N ILE A 199 -12.44 11.16 4.75
CA ILE A 199 -11.41 12.03 4.16
C ILE A 199 -11.23 13.29 5.01
N SER A 200 -12.34 13.95 5.41
CA SER A 200 -12.30 15.17 6.23
C SER A 200 -11.69 14.96 7.61
N LEU A 201 -11.92 13.78 8.22
CA LEU A 201 -11.29 13.41 9.50
C LEU A 201 -9.79 13.14 9.35
N LEU A 202 -9.37 12.49 8.27
CA LEU A 202 -7.98 12.11 8.04
C LEU A 202 -7.11 13.31 7.60
N GLU A 203 -7.67 14.28 6.90
CA GLU A 203 -6.94 15.42 6.32
C GLU A 203 -6.05 16.14 7.34
N PRO A 204 -6.53 16.59 8.52
CA PRO A 204 -5.67 17.22 9.52
C PRO A 204 -4.58 16.30 10.06
N LEU A 205 -4.85 15.00 10.19
CA LEU A 205 -3.88 14.01 10.70
C LEU A 205 -2.72 13.78 9.72
N THR A 206 -2.91 14.01 8.42
CA THR A 206 -1.81 13.93 7.44
C THR A 206 -0.74 15.00 7.64
N SER A 207 -1.03 16.02 8.44
CA SER A 207 -0.13 17.11 8.80
C SER A 207 0.12 17.19 10.32
N ASP A 208 -0.13 16.09 11.05
CA ASP A 208 0.11 16.00 12.50
C ASP A 208 1.56 16.32 12.85
N VAL A 209 1.78 16.85 14.06
CA VAL A 209 3.12 17.18 14.57
C VAL A 209 3.99 15.93 14.69
N VAL A 210 3.37 14.78 15.02
CA VAL A 210 4.07 13.50 15.25
C VAL A 210 4.19 12.73 13.95
N ASP A 211 5.38 12.29 13.60
CA ASP A 211 5.74 11.65 12.33
C ASP A 211 5.01 10.32 12.08
N PHE A 212 4.90 9.47 13.08
CA PHE A 212 4.18 8.20 12.92
C PHE A 212 2.67 8.38 12.79
N VAL A 213 2.08 9.45 13.38
CA VAL A 213 0.67 9.78 13.15
C VAL A 213 0.46 10.18 11.69
N ARG A 214 1.36 11.02 11.13
CA ARG A 214 1.35 11.33 9.70
C ARG A 214 1.46 10.07 8.85
N GLN A 215 2.38 9.14 9.20
CA GLN A 215 2.52 7.87 8.49
C GLN A 215 1.19 7.11 8.43
N GLY A 216 0.55 6.88 9.57
CA GLY A 216 -0.74 6.17 9.64
C GLY A 216 -1.85 6.88 8.87
N ALA A 217 -1.93 8.20 8.99
CA ALA A 217 -2.94 9.01 8.31
C ALA A 217 -2.76 9.01 6.78
N LEU A 218 -1.52 9.08 6.27
CA LEU A 218 -1.23 8.99 4.83
C LEU A 218 -1.62 7.65 4.25
N ILE A 219 -1.31 6.55 4.94
CA ILE A 219 -1.70 5.20 4.53
C ILE A 219 -3.22 5.05 4.55
N ALA A 220 -3.88 5.47 5.65
CA ALA A 220 -5.32 5.42 5.80
C ALA A 220 -6.06 6.21 4.72
N MET A 221 -5.60 7.44 4.43
CA MET A 221 -6.15 8.29 3.37
C MET A 221 -6.06 7.61 2.01
N ALA A 222 -4.91 6.98 1.70
CA ALA A 222 -4.73 6.24 0.45
C ALA A 222 -5.65 5.02 0.37
N MET A 223 -5.88 4.30 1.48
CA MET A 223 -6.82 3.17 1.53
C MET A 223 -8.25 3.62 1.25
N VAL A 224 -8.68 4.77 1.81
CA VAL A 224 -10.01 5.33 1.57
C VAL A 224 -10.16 5.79 0.12
N MET A 225 -9.13 6.45 -0.44
CA MET A 225 -9.16 7.06 -1.78
C MET A 225 -8.69 6.14 -2.91
N ILE A 226 -8.47 4.85 -2.70
CA ILE A 226 -7.73 3.95 -3.62
C ILE A 226 -8.19 3.98 -5.08
N GLN A 227 -9.47 4.19 -5.36
CA GLN A 227 -10.01 4.31 -6.72
C GLN A 227 -10.82 5.60 -6.94
N THR A 228 -10.67 6.56 -6.06
CA THR A 228 -11.30 7.87 -6.21
C THR A 228 -10.43 8.75 -7.12
N ASN A 229 -11.02 9.43 -8.09
CA ASN A 229 -10.33 10.36 -8.99
C ASN A 229 -10.69 11.82 -8.70
N GLU A 230 -9.96 12.77 -9.34
CA GLU A 230 -10.15 14.20 -9.14
C GLU A 230 -11.54 14.71 -9.60
N SER A 231 -12.16 14.04 -10.57
CA SER A 231 -13.51 14.40 -11.04
C SER A 231 -14.60 14.04 -10.02
N PHE A 232 -14.32 13.07 -9.17
CA PHE A 232 -15.21 12.65 -8.08
C PHE A 232 -14.95 13.47 -6.81
N ASP A 233 -13.68 13.64 -6.43
CA ASP A 233 -13.26 14.44 -5.28
C ASP A 233 -11.93 15.16 -5.59
N SER A 234 -11.98 16.48 -5.63
CA SER A 234 -10.81 17.33 -5.94
C SER A 234 -9.65 17.20 -4.95
N ARG A 235 -9.93 16.70 -3.72
CA ARG A 235 -8.91 16.46 -2.69
C ARG A 235 -7.90 15.40 -3.09
N VAL A 236 -8.26 14.47 -4.00
CA VAL A 236 -7.34 13.43 -4.49
C VAL A 236 -6.10 14.04 -5.14
N GLY A 237 -6.27 15.05 -6.00
CA GLY A 237 -5.14 15.72 -6.64
C GLY A 237 -4.28 16.50 -5.66
N THR A 238 -4.88 17.11 -4.66
CA THR A 238 -4.15 17.80 -3.57
C THR A 238 -3.36 16.80 -2.74
N PHE A 239 -3.95 15.67 -2.39
CA PHE A 239 -3.30 14.61 -1.64
C PHE A 239 -2.13 13.99 -2.42
N ARG A 240 -2.26 13.72 -3.72
CA ARG A 240 -1.15 13.24 -4.55
C ARG A 240 0.03 14.22 -4.57
N ARG A 241 -0.22 15.51 -4.69
CA ARG A 241 0.83 16.55 -4.60
C ARG A 241 1.47 16.62 -3.22
N GLN A 242 0.69 16.42 -2.16
CA GLN A 242 1.22 16.34 -0.78
C GLN A 242 2.17 15.16 -0.62
N LEU A 243 1.80 13.97 -1.12
CA LEU A 243 2.66 12.77 -1.08
C LEU A 243 3.98 13.02 -1.81
N GLU A 244 3.92 13.57 -3.03
CA GLU A 244 5.12 13.89 -3.79
C GLU A 244 6.03 14.88 -3.05
N LYS A 245 5.46 15.91 -2.45
CA LYS A 245 6.20 16.88 -1.64
C LYS A 245 6.91 16.22 -0.46
N ILE A 246 6.20 15.34 0.30
CA ILE A 246 6.77 14.63 1.46
C ILE A 246 7.92 13.71 1.01
N ILE A 247 7.76 12.97 -0.08
CA ILE A 247 8.77 12.03 -0.59
C ILE A 247 10.05 12.78 -1.01
N LEU A 248 9.89 13.93 -1.67
CA LEU A 248 11.00 14.72 -2.20
C LEU A 248 11.67 15.62 -1.15
N ASP A 249 11.01 15.92 -0.05
CA ASP A 249 11.56 16.78 0.99
C ASP A 249 12.73 16.08 1.71
N LYS A 250 13.89 16.72 1.71
CA LYS A 250 15.11 16.18 2.36
C LYS A 250 15.05 16.25 3.89
N HIS A 251 14.20 17.09 4.42
CA HIS A 251 14.10 17.38 5.86
C HIS A 251 12.94 16.66 6.53
N GLU A 252 12.06 16.01 5.75
CA GLU A 252 10.93 15.25 6.28
C GLU A 252 11.41 13.98 7.00
N ASP A 253 10.69 13.57 8.03
CA ASP A 253 10.97 12.40 8.84
C ASP A 253 10.83 11.10 8.04
N THR A 254 11.66 10.11 8.38
CA THR A 254 11.68 8.81 7.69
C THR A 254 10.34 8.08 7.77
N MET A 255 9.65 8.19 8.92
CA MET A 255 8.35 7.54 9.13
C MET A 255 7.29 8.15 8.20
N SER A 256 7.21 9.48 8.13
CA SER A 256 6.30 10.18 7.21
C SER A 256 6.61 9.86 5.75
N LYS A 257 7.89 9.81 5.37
CA LYS A 257 8.29 9.41 4.00
C LYS A 257 7.88 8.00 3.66
N MET A 258 8.08 7.06 4.57
CA MET A 258 7.63 5.69 4.36
C MET A 258 6.11 5.62 4.19
N GLY A 259 5.36 6.34 5.03
CA GLY A 259 3.91 6.47 4.90
C GLY A 259 3.50 7.02 3.53
N ALA A 260 4.17 8.08 3.06
CA ALA A 260 3.89 8.66 1.75
C ALA A 260 4.22 7.72 0.58
N ILE A 261 5.32 6.97 0.66
CA ILE A 261 5.69 5.97 -0.36
C ILE A 261 4.64 4.86 -0.42
N LEU A 262 4.24 4.29 0.72
CA LEU A 262 3.20 3.26 0.78
C LEU A 262 1.85 3.79 0.30
N ALA A 263 1.47 5.00 0.69
CA ALA A 263 0.24 5.66 0.24
C ALA A 263 0.24 5.86 -1.28
N SER A 264 1.35 6.30 -1.88
CA SER A 264 1.50 6.41 -3.33
C SER A 264 1.35 5.05 -4.01
N GLY A 265 1.97 4.00 -3.46
CA GLY A 265 1.83 2.63 -3.98
C GLY A 265 0.39 2.11 -3.94
N ILE A 266 -0.36 2.37 -2.87
CA ILE A 266 -1.78 2.00 -2.74
C ILE A 266 -2.64 2.74 -3.78
N LEU A 267 -2.45 4.05 -3.94
CA LEU A 267 -3.17 4.85 -4.92
C LEU A 267 -2.85 4.41 -6.35
N ASP A 268 -1.60 4.08 -6.65
CA ASP A 268 -1.18 3.64 -7.97
C ASP A 268 -1.68 2.22 -8.28
N ALA A 269 -1.73 1.33 -7.29
CA ALA A 269 -2.38 0.03 -7.42
C ALA A 269 -3.87 0.19 -7.77
N GLY A 270 -4.57 1.11 -7.08
CA GLY A 270 -5.96 1.45 -7.36
C GLY A 270 -6.17 2.06 -8.74
N GLY A 271 -5.23 2.90 -9.21
CA GLY A 271 -5.22 3.46 -10.55
C GLY A 271 -5.05 2.39 -11.63
N ARG A 272 -4.58 1.19 -11.27
CA ARG A 272 -4.44 0.12 -12.24
C ARG A 272 -5.65 -0.78 -12.31
N ASN A 273 -6.00 -1.60 -11.41
CA ASN A 273 -7.21 -2.45 -11.51
C ASN A 273 -7.55 -3.11 -10.19
N VAL A 274 -7.24 -2.48 -9.06
CA VAL A 274 -7.52 -3.06 -7.76
C VAL A 274 -8.19 -2.06 -6.82
N THR A 275 -9.00 -2.56 -5.93
CA THR A 275 -9.54 -1.83 -4.79
C THR A 275 -9.37 -2.65 -3.52
N ILE A 276 -9.57 -2.04 -2.37
CA ILE A 276 -9.63 -2.76 -1.11
C ILE A 276 -11.10 -3.01 -0.77
N LYS A 277 -11.48 -4.29 -0.60
CA LYS A 277 -12.83 -4.69 -0.20
C LYS A 277 -12.75 -5.80 0.84
N LEU A 278 -13.24 -5.53 2.04
CA LEU A 278 -13.32 -6.52 3.12
C LEU A 278 -14.58 -7.39 3.04
N LEU A 279 -15.57 -6.94 2.31
CA LEU A 279 -16.83 -7.65 2.07
C LEU A 279 -16.96 -8.10 0.62
N SER A 280 -17.58 -9.26 0.44
CA SER A 280 -18.10 -9.70 -0.84
C SER A 280 -19.37 -8.91 -1.20
N ARG A 281 -19.90 -9.14 -2.41
CA ARG A 281 -21.18 -8.52 -2.86
C ARG A 281 -22.38 -8.90 -2.00
N ASN A 282 -22.35 -10.10 -1.46
CA ASN A 282 -23.43 -10.61 -0.60
C ASN A 282 -23.22 -10.23 0.88
N LYS A 283 -22.33 -9.26 1.14
CA LYS A 283 -21.96 -8.83 2.50
C LYS A 283 -21.32 -9.93 3.35
N HIS A 284 -20.75 -10.97 2.72
CA HIS A 284 -19.91 -11.94 3.42
C HIS A 284 -18.49 -11.44 3.52
N ASP A 285 -17.84 -11.72 4.62
CA ASP A 285 -16.45 -11.36 4.84
C ASP A 285 -15.52 -12.03 3.82
N LYS A 286 -14.56 -11.25 3.37
CA LYS A 286 -13.39 -11.78 2.66
C LYS A 286 -12.30 -12.08 3.67
N LEU A 287 -12.26 -13.33 4.13
CA LEU A 287 -11.31 -13.81 5.13
C LEU A 287 -9.87 -13.34 4.84
N THR A 288 -9.39 -13.60 3.63
CA THR A 288 -8.03 -13.22 3.21
C THR A 288 -7.78 -11.71 3.30
N ALA A 289 -8.78 -10.88 2.95
CA ALA A 289 -8.64 -9.44 2.98
C ALA A 289 -8.56 -8.89 4.43
N VAL A 290 -9.41 -9.39 5.32
CA VAL A 290 -9.41 -8.96 6.73
C VAL A 290 -8.10 -9.39 7.40
N ILE A 291 -7.68 -10.65 7.21
CA ILE A 291 -6.42 -11.16 7.75
C ILE A 291 -5.23 -10.42 7.15
N GLY A 292 -5.25 -10.20 5.84
CA GLY A 292 -4.21 -9.43 5.16
C GLY A 292 -4.00 -8.06 5.79
N LEU A 293 -5.08 -7.34 6.11
CA LEU A 293 -4.97 -6.05 6.80
C LEU A 293 -4.54 -6.21 8.27
N ALA A 294 -5.00 -7.24 8.99
CA ALA A 294 -4.59 -7.48 10.36
C ALA A 294 -3.08 -7.74 10.46
N VAL A 295 -2.53 -8.55 9.55
CA VAL A 295 -1.08 -8.80 9.49
C VAL A 295 -0.34 -7.58 8.93
N PHE A 296 -0.88 -6.89 7.91
CA PHE A 296 -0.29 -5.67 7.38
C PHE A 296 -0.04 -4.61 8.45
N THR A 297 -0.95 -4.42 9.39
CA THR A 297 -0.79 -3.44 10.47
C THR A 297 0.38 -3.74 11.41
N GLN A 298 1.02 -4.92 11.28
CA GLN A 298 2.24 -5.30 12.01
C GLN A 298 3.52 -4.80 11.32
N PHE A 299 3.45 -4.14 10.15
CA PHE A 299 4.64 -3.59 9.47
C PHE A 299 5.49 -2.69 10.38
N TRP A 300 4.89 -2.14 11.41
CA TRP A 300 5.54 -1.34 12.45
C TRP A 300 6.68 -2.10 13.16
N TYR A 301 6.50 -3.40 13.36
CA TYR A 301 7.49 -4.25 14.01
C TYR A 301 8.43 -4.93 13.01
N TRP A 302 7.90 -5.27 11.83
CA TRP A 302 8.66 -5.94 10.78
C TRP A 302 8.16 -5.53 9.39
N TYR A 303 8.97 -4.79 8.65
CA TYR A 303 8.60 -4.26 7.34
C TYR A 303 8.11 -5.30 6.30
N PRO A 304 8.65 -6.53 6.21
CA PRO A 304 8.12 -7.51 5.26
C PRO A 304 6.64 -7.81 5.42
N LEU A 305 6.04 -7.59 6.61
CA LEU A 305 4.61 -7.81 6.84
C LEU A 305 3.72 -6.81 6.06
N LEU A 306 4.28 -5.72 5.56
CA LEU A 306 3.56 -4.77 4.70
C LEU A 306 3.02 -5.42 3.42
N TYR A 307 3.66 -6.48 2.90
CA TYR A 307 3.21 -7.18 1.70
C TYR A 307 1.85 -7.88 1.88
N PHE A 308 1.44 -8.15 3.10
CA PHE A 308 0.13 -8.74 3.41
C PHE A 308 -1.06 -7.86 2.97
N ILE A 309 -0.86 -6.56 2.74
CA ILE A 309 -1.89 -5.69 2.15
C ILE A 309 -2.37 -6.21 0.79
N SER A 310 -1.52 -6.94 0.05
CA SER A 310 -1.89 -7.53 -1.24
C SER A 310 -3.07 -8.50 -1.16
N LEU A 311 -3.26 -9.17 -0.02
CA LEU A 311 -4.40 -10.05 0.23
C LEU A 311 -5.74 -9.29 0.32
N ALA A 312 -5.69 -8.00 0.66
CA ALA A 312 -6.86 -7.13 0.71
C ALA A 312 -7.24 -6.55 -0.65
N PHE A 313 -6.35 -6.63 -1.64
CA PHE A 313 -6.60 -6.13 -2.98
C PHE A 313 -7.60 -7.03 -3.71
N SER A 314 -8.64 -6.40 -4.24
CA SER A 314 -9.67 -7.05 -5.04
C SER A 314 -9.61 -6.52 -6.45
N PRO A 315 -9.50 -7.39 -7.48
CA PRO A 315 -9.49 -6.94 -8.87
C PRO A 315 -10.78 -6.19 -9.24
N THR A 316 -10.64 -5.11 -9.99
CA THR A 316 -11.74 -4.30 -10.52
C THR A 316 -11.65 -4.28 -12.04
N ALA A 317 -12.03 -5.41 -12.65
CA ALA A 317 -12.05 -5.59 -14.09
C ALA A 317 -13.16 -6.56 -14.48
N ILE A 318 -13.62 -6.46 -15.72
CA ILE A 318 -14.39 -7.51 -16.39
C ILE A 318 -13.41 -8.30 -17.27
N ILE A 319 -13.35 -9.59 -17.04
CA ILE A 319 -12.58 -10.54 -17.83
C ILE A 319 -13.54 -11.62 -18.30
N GLY A 320 -13.97 -11.52 -19.56
CA GLY A 320 -14.81 -12.52 -20.20
C GLY A 320 -13.99 -13.74 -20.62
N LEU A 321 -14.45 -14.93 -20.30
CA LEU A 321 -13.81 -16.21 -20.64
C LEU A 321 -14.76 -17.06 -21.48
N ASN A 322 -14.22 -17.71 -22.52
CA ASN A 322 -14.94 -18.70 -23.33
C ASN A 322 -15.02 -20.06 -22.59
N SER A 323 -15.56 -21.08 -23.26
CA SER A 323 -15.65 -22.45 -22.73
C SER A 323 -14.28 -23.07 -22.40
N ASN A 324 -13.22 -22.63 -23.08
CA ASN A 324 -11.85 -23.10 -22.90
C ASN A 324 -11.07 -22.29 -21.87
N LEU A 325 -11.72 -21.33 -21.18
CA LEU A 325 -11.12 -20.38 -20.24
C LEU A 325 -10.12 -19.42 -20.90
N GLU A 326 -10.23 -19.21 -22.21
CA GLU A 326 -9.45 -18.22 -22.95
C GLU A 326 -10.22 -16.90 -23.00
N VAL A 327 -9.52 -15.81 -23.33
CA VAL A 327 -10.07 -14.45 -23.36
C VAL A 327 -10.46 -14.07 -24.79
N PRO A 328 -11.75 -14.19 -25.20
CA PRO A 328 -12.18 -13.79 -26.52
C PRO A 328 -12.27 -12.27 -26.65
N LYS A 329 -12.10 -11.77 -27.86
CA LYS A 329 -12.36 -10.37 -28.17
C LYS A 329 -13.87 -10.14 -28.20
N PHE A 330 -14.38 -9.36 -27.28
CA PHE A 330 -15.76 -8.87 -27.31
C PHE A 330 -15.87 -7.51 -26.66
N GLU A 331 -16.94 -6.81 -26.94
CA GLU A 331 -17.18 -5.45 -26.47
C GLU A 331 -18.46 -5.37 -25.64
N PHE A 332 -18.47 -4.46 -24.69
CA PHE A 332 -19.63 -4.15 -23.85
C PHE A 332 -19.71 -2.65 -23.57
N LEU A 333 -20.87 -2.18 -23.16
CA LEU A 333 -21.18 -0.76 -22.99
C LEU A 333 -21.07 -0.34 -21.52
N SER A 334 -20.44 0.81 -21.30
CA SER A 334 -20.49 1.55 -20.04
C SER A 334 -21.27 2.85 -20.25
N HIS A 335 -22.41 3.00 -19.59
CA HIS A 335 -23.21 4.24 -19.59
C HIS A 335 -22.74 5.25 -18.52
N ALA A 336 -21.55 5.08 -18.00
CA ALA A 336 -20.92 6.03 -17.09
C ALA A 336 -20.15 7.10 -17.88
N LYS A 337 -20.07 8.31 -17.34
CA LYS A 337 -19.23 9.36 -17.92
C LYS A 337 -17.77 8.95 -17.84
N PRO A 338 -17.00 8.92 -18.94
CA PRO A 338 -15.61 8.47 -18.93
C PRO A 338 -14.73 9.20 -17.93
N SER A 339 -14.87 10.53 -17.80
CA SER A 339 -14.09 11.37 -16.90
C SER A 339 -14.14 10.94 -15.43
N LEU A 340 -15.22 10.26 -15.01
CA LEU A 340 -15.38 9.78 -13.62
C LEU A 340 -14.59 8.51 -13.33
N PHE A 341 -14.18 7.75 -14.36
CA PHE A 341 -13.63 6.40 -14.22
C PHE A 341 -12.35 6.18 -15.03
N GLU A 342 -11.82 7.22 -15.67
CA GLU A 342 -10.54 7.16 -16.36
C GLU A 342 -9.39 6.74 -15.44
N TYR A 343 -8.38 6.13 -16.07
CA TYR A 343 -7.11 5.90 -15.37
C TYR A 343 -6.50 7.23 -14.92
N PRO A 344 -5.87 7.28 -13.74
CA PRO A 344 -5.09 8.46 -13.37
C PRO A 344 -4.02 8.68 -14.44
N LYS A 345 -3.82 9.96 -14.79
CA LYS A 345 -2.76 10.34 -15.75
C LYS A 345 -1.43 9.79 -15.26
N PRO A 346 -0.63 9.15 -16.14
CA PRO A 346 0.70 8.70 -15.74
C PRO A 346 1.48 9.89 -15.21
N THR A 347 2.14 9.71 -14.07
CA THR A 347 3.09 10.70 -13.56
C THR A 347 4.13 10.90 -14.64
N THR A 348 4.15 12.09 -15.24
CA THR A 348 5.18 12.46 -16.21
C THR A 348 6.50 12.37 -15.44
N GLN A 349 7.28 11.33 -15.68
CA GLN A 349 8.67 11.33 -15.23
C GLN A 349 9.26 12.58 -15.88
N GLN A 350 9.61 13.55 -15.06
CA GLN A 350 10.45 14.64 -15.55
C GLN A 350 11.71 13.95 -16.06
N THR A 351 11.84 13.90 -17.37
CA THR A 351 13.10 13.56 -18.02
C THR A 351 14.06 14.69 -17.65
N THR A 352 14.60 14.57 -16.44
CA THR A 352 15.79 15.33 -16.08
C THR A 352 16.91 14.75 -16.95
N THR A 353 17.17 15.44 -18.04
CA THR A 353 18.35 15.26 -18.89
C THR A 353 19.66 15.59 -18.15
N SER A 354 19.65 15.60 -16.85
CA SER A 354 20.83 15.55 -16.00
C SER A 354 20.75 14.25 -15.21
N ALA A 355 21.54 13.26 -15.62
CA ALA A 355 21.82 12.11 -14.81
C ALA A 355 22.29 12.61 -13.43
N VAL A 356 21.37 12.63 -12.46
CA VAL A 356 21.74 12.79 -11.06
C VAL A 356 22.54 11.54 -10.73
N LYS A 357 23.88 11.67 -10.80
CA LYS A 357 24.76 10.64 -10.23
C LYS A 357 24.35 10.48 -8.78
N LEU A 358 23.59 9.44 -8.49
CA LEU A 358 23.34 9.01 -7.14
C LEU A 358 24.71 8.92 -6.43
N PRO A 359 24.88 9.57 -5.27
CA PRO A 359 26.15 9.47 -4.56
C PRO A 359 26.38 8.00 -4.26
N THR A 360 27.42 7.43 -4.87
CA THR A 360 27.83 6.05 -4.62
C THR A 360 28.02 5.91 -3.12
N ALA A 361 27.35 4.95 -2.51
CA ALA A 361 27.48 4.69 -1.08
C ALA A 361 28.94 4.35 -0.78
N ILE A 362 29.65 5.28 -0.13
CA ILE A 362 31.05 5.08 0.24
C ILE A 362 31.06 4.23 1.52
N LEU A 363 31.20 2.93 1.34
CA LEU A 363 31.26 1.94 2.43
C LEU A 363 32.59 1.94 3.19
N SER A 364 33.63 2.63 2.67
CA SER A 364 34.95 2.70 3.28
C SER A 364 35.15 4.01 4.04
N THR A 365 35.53 3.93 5.30
CA THR A 365 35.90 5.10 6.15
C THR A 365 37.07 5.89 5.56
N TYR A 366 37.99 5.23 4.87
CA TYR A 366 39.13 5.86 4.18
C TYR A 366 38.67 6.70 2.97
N ALA A 367 37.77 6.18 2.15
CA ALA A 367 37.20 6.92 1.03
C ALA A 367 36.37 8.12 1.49
N LYS A 368 35.67 8.00 2.62
CA LYS A 368 34.92 9.09 3.26
C LYS A 368 35.84 10.19 3.79
N ALA A 369 36.98 9.82 4.37
CA ALA A 369 38.01 10.79 4.83
C ALA A 369 38.67 11.51 3.64
N LYS A 370 38.98 10.79 2.55
CA LYS A 370 39.57 11.34 1.32
C LYS A 370 38.61 12.29 0.59
N SER A 371 37.30 11.97 0.55
CA SER A 371 36.29 12.86 -0.04
C SER A 371 36.02 14.12 0.81
N ARG A 372 36.09 14.03 2.15
CA ARG A 372 36.07 15.19 3.04
C ARG A 372 37.27 16.10 2.83
N ALA A 373 38.47 15.53 2.82
CA ALA A 373 39.69 16.30 2.59
C ALA A 373 39.70 17.01 1.22
N LYS A 374 39.14 16.39 0.18
CA LYS A 374 38.98 17.02 -1.14
C LYS A 374 37.97 18.16 -1.13
N LYS A 375 36.84 18.00 -0.43
CA LYS A 375 35.80 19.03 -0.27
C LYS A 375 36.31 20.23 0.53
N ASP A 376 37.11 19.98 1.58
CA ASP A 376 37.72 21.03 2.41
C ASP A 376 38.81 21.79 1.65
N ALA A 377 39.53 21.11 0.74
CA ALA A 377 40.52 21.76 -0.15
C ALA A 377 39.83 22.62 -1.22
N GLU A 378 38.75 22.16 -1.82
CA GLU A 378 37.95 22.92 -2.81
C GLU A 378 37.25 24.13 -2.16
N SER A 379 36.75 23.99 -0.93
CA SER A 379 36.15 25.12 -0.19
C SER A 379 37.17 26.17 0.24
N LYS A 380 38.41 25.75 0.55
CA LYS A 380 39.51 26.67 0.84
C LYS A 380 39.99 27.40 -0.41
N ALA A 381 40.05 26.73 -1.57
CA ALA A 381 40.39 27.38 -2.83
C ALA A 381 39.31 28.41 -3.26
N ALA A 382 38.03 28.04 -3.13
CA ALA A 382 36.91 28.95 -3.44
C ALA A 382 36.83 30.16 -2.46
N ASN A 383 37.27 30.01 -1.21
CA ASN A 383 37.35 31.13 -0.28
C ASN A 383 38.57 32.03 -0.53
N GLN A 384 39.67 31.48 -1.06
CA GLN A 384 40.81 32.29 -1.47
C GLN A 384 40.54 33.12 -2.72
N GLU A 385 39.78 32.59 -3.68
CA GLU A 385 39.31 33.37 -4.84
C GLU A 385 38.35 34.50 -4.43
N LYS A 386 37.42 34.23 -3.49
CA LYS A 386 36.51 35.26 -2.99
C LYS A 386 37.20 36.36 -2.17
N THR A 387 38.29 36.05 -1.46
CA THR A 387 39.08 37.06 -0.76
C THR A 387 39.92 37.90 -1.72
N ALA A 388 40.44 37.33 -2.81
CA ALA A 388 41.16 38.05 -3.86
C ALA A 388 40.24 38.99 -4.67
N GLU A 389 38.98 38.60 -4.92
CA GLU A 389 37.97 39.46 -5.57
C GLU A 389 37.45 40.56 -4.60
N ALA A 390 37.42 40.31 -3.29
CA ALA A 390 37.00 41.31 -2.32
C ALA A 390 38.05 42.42 -2.12
N GLU A 391 39.36 42.09 -2.18
CA GLU A 391 40.44 43.07 -2.08
C GLU A 391 40.58 43.92 -3.35
N SER A 392 40.19 43.42 -4.54
CA SER A 392 40.17 44.23 -5.75
C SER A 392 38.99 45.19 -5.86
N LYS A 393 37.88 44.94 -5.14
CA LYS A 393 36.71 45.84 -5.08
C LYS A 393 36.80 46.92 -3.99
N ALA A 394 37.64 46.71 -2.98
CA ALA A 394 37.82 47.67 -1.87
C ALA A 394 38.66 48.90 -2.24
N ASN A 395 39.36 48.93 -3.38
CA ASN A 395 40.19 50.05 -3.82
C ASN A 395 39.55 51.01 -4.83
N GLN A 396 38.25 50.82 -5.15
CA GLN A 396 37.55 51.67 -6.14
C GLN A 396 36.36 52.47 -5.61
N GLU A 397 36.04 52.39 -4.31
CA GLU A 397 34.96 53.19 -3.69
C GLU A 397 35.47 54.04 -2.54
N LYS A 398 36.33 55.01 -2.87
CA LYS A 398 36.59 56.17 -2.05
C LYS A 398 36.52 57.43 -2.91
N SER A 399 35.36 57.83 -3.34
CA SER A 399 35.00 59.23 -3.64
C SER A 399 33.51 59.28 -3.97
N THR A 400 32.88 60.07 -3.19
CA THR A 400 31.60 60.79 -3.31
C THR A 400 30.53 60.33 -2.35
N ALA A 401 30.52 61.12 -1.27
CA ALA A 401 29.39 61.23 -0.35
C ALA A 401 28.42 62.29 -0.93
N GLU A 402 27.19 62.15 -0.51
CA GLU A 402 26.17 63.17 -0.20
C GLU A 402 24.83 63.04 -0.94
N SER A 403 23.85 63.08 -0.08
CA SER A 403 22.49 63.59 -0.15
C SER A 403 21.33 62.66 -0.50
N LYS A 404 20.54 62.38 0.54
CA LYS A 404 19.09 62.15 0.54
C LYS A 404 18.35 63.48 0.21
N PRO A 405 17.05 63.56 -0.17
CA PRO A 405 15.91 62.85 0.39
C PRO A 405 14.70 62.53 -0.55
N SER A 406 13.85 61.64 -0.04
CA SER A 406 12.35 61.57 -0.05
C SER A 406 11.49 61.88 -1.30
N GLN A 407 10.56 61.02 -1.50
CA GLN A 407 9.12 61.17 -1.73
C GLN A 407 8.51 60.57 -3.00
N GLU A 408 7.58 59.67 -2.68
CA GLU A 408 6.20 59.53 -3.17
C GLU A 408 5.86 59.28 -4.64
N LYS A 409 5.05 58.21 -4.76
CA LYS A 409 3.83 57.99 -5.60
C LYS A 409 3.88 58.26 -7.10
N SER A 410 3.55 57.28 -7.87
CA SER A 410 2.24 57.13 -8.56
C SER A 410 2.30 56.28 -9.83
N THR A 411 1.32 55.41 -9.92
CA THR A 411 0.54 54.99 -11.11
C THR A 411 1.22 54.50 -12.40
N ALA A 412 0.71 53.29 -12.75
CA ALA A 412 0.76 52.54 -14.01
C ALA A 412 0.67 53.43 -15.32
N PRO A 413 0.87 52.87 -16.54
CA PRO A 413 0.15 51.71 -17.05
C PRO A 413 0.89 50.77 -18.04
N MET A 414 0.29 49.58 -18.13
CA MET A 414 0.08 48.72 -19.32
C MET A 414 1.09 48.74 -20.47
N ASN A 415 1.60 47.53 -20.77
CA ASN A 415 1.52 47.05 -22.16
C ASN A 415 1.33 45.53 -22.21
N MET A 416 0.19 45.16 -22.78
CA MET A 416 -0.22 43.83 -23.20
C MET A 416 0.74 43.35 -24.30
N VAL A 417 1.13 42.06 -24.21
CA VAL A 417 1.34 41.25 -25.40
C VAL A 417 0.55 39.97 -25.19
N ASP A 418 -0.49 39.85 -25.98
CA ASP A 418 -1.35 38.71 -26.20
C ASP A 418 -0.55 37.49 -26.61
N GLY A 419 -0.80 36.42 -25.90
CA GLY A 419 -0.54 35.03 -26.26
C GLY A 419 -1.73 34.21 -25.82
N ALA A 420 -2.88 34.46 -26.44
CA ALA A 420 -4.09 33.68 -26.26
C ALA A 420 -3.87 32.28 -26.80
N ALA A 421 -3.50 31.32 -25.90
CA ALA A 421 -3.78 29.93 -26.15
C ALA A 421 -5.30 29.76 -26.01
N GLU A 422 -5.99 29.60 -27.12
CA GLU A 422 -7.39 29.19 -27.16
C GLU A 422 -7.60 27.95 -26.29
N LYS A 423 -8.23 28.14 -25.14
CA LYS A 423 -8.86 27.06 -24.42
C LYS A 423 -10.01 26.56 -25.28
N LYS A 424 -9.79 25.49 -26.06
CA LYS A 424 -10.87 24.72 -26.66
C LYS A 424 -11.90 24.45 -25.56
N ALA A 425 -13.14 24.84 -25.80
CA ALA A 425 -14.27 24.47 -24.99
C ALA A 425 -14.27 22.94 -24.87
N PRO A 426 -14.47 22.35 -23.67
CA PRO A 426 -14.51 20.89 -23.52
C PRO A 426 -15.62 20.36 -24.42
N GLU A 427 -15.27 19.46 -25.33
CA GLU A 427 -16.24 18.72 -26.14
C GLU A 427 -17.20 18.02 -25.18
N PRO A 428 -18.53 17.97 -25.47
CA PRO A 428 -19.47 17.27 -24.59
C PRO A 428 -19.08 15.80 -24.50
N GLU A 429 -18.90 15.31 -23.29
CA GLU A 429 -18.54 13.90 -23.04
C GLU A 429 -19.59 12.95 -23.64
N PRO A 430 -19.16 11.82 -24.25
CA PRO A 430 -20.07 10.85 -24.81
C PRO A 430 -20.96 10.25 -23.71
N ALA A 431 -22.22 9.97 -24.05
CA ALA A 431 -23.21 9.40 -23.12
C ALA A 431 -22.89 7.95 -22.72
N PHE A 432 -22.04 7.26 -23.48
CA PHE A 432 -21.60 5.90 -23.24
C PHE A 432 -20.20 5.69 -23.81
N GLN A 433 -19.51 4.67 -23.28
CA GLN A 433 -18.21 4.23 -23.76
C GLN A 433 -18.27 2.74 -24.11
N ILE A 434 -17.67 2.35 -25.23
CA ILE A 434 -17.47 0.95 -25.58
C ILE A 434 -16.17 0.49 -24.93
N LEU A 435 -16.26 -0.59 -24.18
CA LEU A 435 -15.13 -1.22 -23.50
C LEU A 435 -14.86 -2.57 -24.15
N ALA A 436 -13.58 -2.83 -24.48
CA ALA A 436 -13.14 -4.11 -25.03
C ALA A 436 -12.65 -5.04 -23.90
N ASN A 437 -12.95 -6.32 -24.01
CA ASN A 437 -12.50 -7.36 -23.08
C ASN A 437 -10.98 -7.62 -23.21
N PRO A 438 -10.20 -7.66 -22.12
CA PRO A 438 -10.56 -7.35 -20.73
C PRO A 438 -10.55 -5.83 -20.45
N ALA A 439 -11.47 -5.36 -19.62
CA ALA A 439 -11.56 -3.94 -19.28
C ALA A 439 -11.62 -3.67 -17.79
N ARG A 440 -11.04 -2.54 -17.37
CA ARG A 440 -11.18 -2.03 -16.02
C ARG A 440 -12.62 -1.56 -15.79
N VAL A 441 -13.21 -2.03 -14.70
CA VAL A 441 -14.54 -1.61 -14.24
C VAL A 441 -14.49 -1.38 -12.75
N VAL A 442 -14.53 -0.12 -12.33
CA VAL A 442 -14.51 0.24 -10.91
C VAL A 442 -15.87 -0.03 -10.25
N PRO A 443 -15.95 -0.26 -8.92
CA PRO A 443 -17.18 -0.61 -8.23
C PRO A 443 -18.34 0.35 -8.48
N ALA A 444 -18.06 1.66 -8.51
CA ALA A 444 -19.06 2.66 -8.79
C ALA A 444 -19.61 2.62 -10.24
N GLN A 445 -18.84 2.05 -11.16
CA GLN A 445 -19.20 1.91 -12.58
C GLN A 445 -20.03 0.63 -12.83
N GLU A 446 -19.98 -0.36 -11.96
CA GLU A 446 -20.63 -1.67 -12.14
C GLU A 446 -22.09 -1.57 -12.57
N LYS A 447 -22.85 -0.63 -11.95
CA LYS A 447 -24.29 -0.42 -12.25
C LYS A 447 -24.58 0.17 -13.62
N PHE A 448 -23.57 0.70 -14.30
CA PHE A 448 -23.69 1.31 -15.63
C PHE A 448 -23.23 0.40 -16.76
N ILE A 449 -22.77 -0.82 -16.45
CA ILE A 449 -22.33 -1.79 -17.45
C ILE A 449 -23.52 -2.51 -18.05
N LYS A 450 -23.56 -2.57 -19.38
CA LYS A 450 -24.54 -3.34 -20.15
C LYS A 450 -23.85 -4.15 -21.25
N PHE A 451 -24.26 -5.39 -21.39
CA PHE A 451 -23.81 -6.22 -22.50
C PHE A 451 -24.63 -5.90 -23.75
N ILE A 452 -23.99 -5.93 -24.92
CA ILE A 452 -24.62 -5.60 -26.19
C ILE A 452 -25.55 -6.75 -26.58
N GLU A 453 -26.84 -6.44 -26.76
CA GLU A 453 -27.82 -7.42 -27.25
C GLU A 453 -27.49 -7.84 -28.67
N GLY A 454 -27.54 -9.15 -28.95
CA GLY A 454 -27.22 -9.70 -30.27
C GLY A 454 -25.71 -9.84 -30.54
N SER A 455 -24.84 -9.60 -29.57
CA SER A 455 -23.41 -9.89 -29.69
C SER A 455 -23.15 -11.41 -29.75
N ARG A 456 -22.05 -11.82 -30.40
CA ARG A 456 -21.61 -13.21 -30.45
C ARG A 456 -21.48 -13.85 -29.07
N TYR A 457 -20.98 -13.07 -28.08
CA TYR A 457 -20.74 -13.57 -26.74
C TYR A 457 -21.78 -13.02 -25.78
N VAL A 458 -22.46 -13.92 -25.06
CA VAL A 458 -23.47 -13.58 -24.06
C VAL A 458 -23.04 -14.14 -22.71
N PRO A 459 -23.06 -13.37 -21.64
CA PRO A 459 -22.75 -13.88 -20.31
C PRO A 459 -23.68 -15.02 -19.90
N VAL A 460 -23.10 -16.13 -19.45
CA VAL A 460 -23.88 -17.25 -18.89
C VAL A 460 -24.62 -16.82 -17.64
N ARG A 461 -23.98 -15.97 -16.84
CA ARG A 461 -24.56 -15.32 -15.67
C ARG A 461 -24.13 -13.87 -15.65
N PRO A 462 -25.05 -12.93 -15.61
CA PRO A 462 -24.69 -11.52 -15.54
C PRO A 462 -23.93 -11.26 -14.23
N ALA A 463 -22.70 -10.77 -14.38
CA ALA A 463 -21.88 -10.27 -13.30
C ALA A 463 -21.31 -8.92 -13.74
N PRO A 464 -21.31 -7.89 -12.90
CA PRO A 464 -20.86 -6.55 -13.29
C PRO A 464 -19.34 -6.38 -13.20
N CYS A 465 -18.61 -7.30 -12.60
CA CYS A 465 -17.14 -7.33 -12.57
C CYS A 465 -16.61 -8.74 -12.24
N GLY A 466 -15.32 -8.92 -12.44
CA GLY A 466 -14.59 -10.16 -12.22
C GLY A 466 -14.57 -11.05 -13.46
N PHE A 467 -14.33 -12.34 -13.25
CA PHE A 467 -14.38 -13.34 -14.33
C PHE A 467 -15.83 -13.64 -14.72
N ILE A 468 -16.13 -13.54 -16.00
CA ILE A 468 -17.47 -13.78 -16.56
C ILE A 468 -17.37 -14.87 -17.61
N LEU A 469 -18.07 -15.99 -17.39
CA LEU A 469 -18.19 -17.02 -18.40
C LEU A 469 -19.13 -16.55 -19.52
N LEU A 470 -18.67 -16.67 -20.74
CA LEU A 470 -19.37 -16.27 -21.95
C LEU A 470 -19.84 -17.50 -22.69
N ARG A 471 -21.07 -17.44 -23.22
CA ARG A 471 -21.59 -18.42 -24.20
C ARG A 471 -21.38 -17.86 -25.58
N ASP A 472 -20.70 -18.60 -26.45
CA ASP A 472 -20.63 -18.29 -27.86
C ASP A 472 -21.95 -18.70 -28.55
N THR A 473 -22.58 -17.77 -29.25
CA THR A 473 -23.81 -17.99 -30.02
C THR A 473 -23.53 -18.47 -31.46
N GLN A 474 -22.26 -18.36 -31.87
CA GLN A 474 -21.81 -18.74 -33.23
C GLN A 474 -20.59 -19.67 -33.18
N PRO A 475 -20.70 -20.88 -32.61
CA PRO A 475 -19.55 -21.75 -32.37
C PRO A 475 -18.91 -22.32 -33.65
N SER A 476 -19.55 -22.13 -34.82
CA SER A 476 -19.00 -22.52 -36.12
C SER A 476 -18.00 -21.54 -36.71
N GLU A 477 -17.91 -20.33 -36.17
CA GLU A 477 -16.97 -19.33 -36.64
C GLU A 477 -15.70 -19.33 -35.79
N ALA A 478 -14.55 -19.07 -36.43
CA ALA A 478 -13.27 -18.98 -35.71
C ALA A 478 -13.32 -17.92 -34.63
N GLU A 479 -12.84 -18.25 -33.42
CA GLU A 479 -12.77 -17.33 -32.31
C GLU A 479 -11.56 -16.39 -32.44
N GLU A 480 -11.79 -15.11 -32.28
CA GLU A 480 -10.70 -14.13 -32.10
C GLU A 480 -10.35 -14.00 -30.61
N LEU A 481 -9.15 -14.42 -30.25
CA LEU A 481 -8.65 -14.32 -28.89
C LEU A 481 -7.83 -13.03 -28.70
N VAL A 482 -7.87 -12.51 -27.49
CA VAL A 482 -6.94 -11.46 -27.07
C VAL A 482 -5.59 -12.12 -26.80
N LEU A 483 -4.61 -11.81 -27.65
CA LEU A 483 -3.23 -12.24 -27.42
C LEU A 483 -2.71 -11.48 -26.20
N THR A 484 -2.59 -12.14 -25.07
CA THR A 484 -1.78 -11.66 -23.97
C THR A 484 -0.33 -11.93 -24.35
N ASP A 485 0.44 -10.88 -24.64
CA ASP A 485 1.90 -10.99 -24.70
C ASP A 485 2.37 -11.52 -23.34
N ALA A 486 2.60 -12.83 -23.27
CA ALA A 486 3.34 -13.40 -22.16
C ALA A 486 4.72 -12.74 -22.17
N PRO A 487 5.26 -12.32 -21.01
CA PRO A 487 6.64 -11.85 -20.96
C PRO A 487 7.50 -12.95 -21.58
N ALA A 488 8.26 -12.60 -22.62
CA ALA A 488 9.09 -13.52 -23.38
C ALA A 488 9.93 -14.32 -22.38
N THR A 489 9.55 -15.57 -22.14
CA THR A 489 10.41 -16.57 -21.54
C THR A 489 11.58 -16.74 -22.50
N VAL A 490 12.75 -16.32 -22.09
CA VAL A 490 13.99 -16.57 -22.81
C VAL A 490 14.12 -18.07 -22.96
N ALA A 491 13.73 -18.58 -24.13
CA ALA A 491 13.94 -19.97 -24.49
C ALA A 491 15.42 -20.14 -24.76
N THR A 492 16.13 -20.76 -23.82
CA THR A 492 17.45 -21.37 -24.07
C THR A 492 17.24 -22.54 -25.01
N GLY A 493 17.34 -22.27 -26.29
CA GLY A 493 17.32 -23.30 -27.36
C GLY A 493 18.71 -23.52 -27.88
N ALA A 494 19.26 -24.70 -27.59
CA ALA A 494 20.45 -25.21 -28.26
C ALA A 494 20.14 -25.64 -29.70
N GLY A 495 21.04 -25.34 -30.64
CA GLY A 495 21.22 -26.21 -31.81
C GLY A 495 21.16 -25.57 -33.20
N ASN A 496 22.32 -25.36 -33.75
CA ASN A 496 22.79 -25.61 -35.14
C ASN A 496 22.27 -24.84 -36.37
N SER A 497 23.27 -24.13 -36.85
CA SER A 497 23.89 -24.17 -38.22
C SER A 497 23.27 -23.39 -39.37
N ALA A 498 24.18 -22.63 -39.89
CA ALA A 498 24.57 -22.41 -41.30
C ALA A 498 23.98 -21.21 -42.06
N ALA A 499 24.94 -20.31 -42.30
CA ALA A 499 25.28 -19.63 -43.58
C ALA A 499 24.31 -18.60 -44.19
N ALA A 500 24.71 -17.37 -44.26
CA ALA A 500 25.33 -16.71 -45.42
C ALA A 500 25.41 -15.20 -45.24
N ALA A 501 26.63 -14.75 -45.44
CA ALA A 501 27.16 -13.49 -45.90
C ALA A 501 26.23 -12.38 -46.44
N ALA A 502 26.42 -11.13 -46.02
CA ALA A 502 27.14 -10.07 -46.72
C ALA A 502 26.82 -8.65 -46.20
N ALA A 503 27.91 -7.98 -45.89
CA ALA A 503 28.18 -6.55 -46.13
C ALA A 503 27.31 -5.42 -45.57
N GLY A 504 28.01 -4.59 -44.75
CA GLY A 504 27.83 -3.15 -44.87
C GLY A 504 27.85 -2.32 -43.59
N GLN A 505 29.06 -1.92 -43.17
CA GLN A 505 29.43 -0.63 -42.58
C GLN A 505 28.70 -0.09 -41.33
N GLY A 506 29.36 -0.15 -40.20
CA GLY A 506 29.88 1.02 -39.50
C GLY A 506 28.91 1.84 -38.66
N SER A 507 28.79 1.52 -37.38
CA SER A 507 28.63 2.58 -36.36
C SER A 507 29.10 2.00 -35.01
N ALA A 508 29.91 2.76 -34.31
CA ALA A 508 30.55 2.40 -33.07
C ALA A 508 29.54 2.05 -31.97
N ALA A 509 29.59 0.80 -31.51
CA ALA A 509 28.86 0.36 -30.32
C ALA A 509 29.64 0.82 -29.08
N MET A 510 28.97 1.65 -28.26
CA MET A 510 29.42 1.90 -26.89
C MET A 510 29.20 0.64 -26.06
N ALA A 511 30.21 0.29 -25.29
CA ALA A 511 30.21 -0.86 -24.39
C ALA A 511 29.03 -0.76 -23.41
N VAL A 512 28.20 -1.78 -23.42
CA VAL A 512 27.18 -2.03 -22.40
C VAL A 512 27.92 -2.65 -21.21
N ASP A 513 27.78 -2.01 -20.04
CA ASP A 513 28.30 -2.56 -18.78
C ASP A 513 27.65 -3.94 -18.55
N ASP A 514 28.52 -4.94 -18.30
CA ASP A 514 28.09 -6.29 -17.93
C ASP A 514 27.27 -6.28 -16.64
N GLU A 515 25.95 -6.45 -16.76
CA GLU A 515 25.13 -6.82 -15.61
C GLU A 515 25.54 -8.22 -15.12
N PRO A 516 25.73 -8.42 -13.81
CA PRO A 516 26.07 -9.73 -13.28
C PRO A 516 24.98 -10.73 -13.63
N GLN A 517 25.37 -11.85 -14.23
CA GLN A 517 24.44 -12.92 -14.58
C GLN A 517 23.70 -13.43 -13.33
N PRO A 518 22.39 -13.72 -13.43
CA PRO A 518 21.64 -14.29 -12.33
C PRO A 518 22.26 -15.63 -11.90
N PRO A 519 22.26 -15.96 -10.59
CA PRO A 519 22.81 -17.20 -10.11
C PRO A 519 22.12 -18.40 -10.77
N GLN A 520 22.91 -19.40 -11.15
CA GLN A 520 22.36 -20.62 -11.75
C GLN A 520 21.42 -21.34 -10.79
N PRO A 521 20.35 -21.99 -11.30
CA PRO A 521 19.45 -22.77 -10.46
C PRO A 521 20.21 -23.86 -9.70
N PHE A 522 19.88 -24.01 -8.43
CA PHE A 522 20.48 -25.05 -7.59
C PHE A 522 20.00 -26.41 -8.05
N GLU A 523 20.88 -27.24 -8.63
CA GLU A 523 20.59 -28.63 -8.93
C GLU A 523 20.74 -29.48 -7.67
N TYR A 524 19.66 -30.06 -7.22
CA TYR A 524 19.64 -31.03 -6.13
C TYR A 524 20.16 -32.35 -6.65
N SER A 525 21.39 -32.73 -6.29
CA SER A 525 21.87 -34.11 -6.50
C SER A 525 21.28 -34.99 -5.40
N ALA A 526 20.41 -35.94 -5.84
CA ALA A 526 19.79 -36.93 -4.96
C ALA A 526 20.79 -37.89 -4.35
#